data_263180ca9fae3998a3d89886384094f6
#
_entry.id   263180ca9fae3998a3d89886384094f6
#
_cell.length_a   1.000
_cell.length_b   1.000
_cell.length_c   1.000
_cell.angle_alpha   90.00
_cell.angle_beta   90.00
_cell.angle_gamma   90.00
#
_symmetry.space_group_name_H-M   'P 1'
#
loop_
_entity.id
_entity.type
_entity.pdbx_description
1 polymer ?
#
loop_
_entity_poly.entity_id
_entity_poly.type
_entity_poly.pdbx_seq_one_letter_code
_entity_poly.pdbx_strand_id
1 'polypeptide(L)'
;MTPPTIRRRRIADTSVELTGLGFGASVIGNLYRVTPAEDAATAIETAWQEGIRYFDTAPHYGLGLSERRLGATLRGRPRDAYVVSSKVGRLLVPNEQPRGVDTEGFVVRDDLRRQWDFSRDGVLRSIEASLERTGLDRLDIVYLHDPDDHWRQAAEEAMPALAELRDQGVIGAIGAGMNQSAMLARFLRQTTADVVMLAGRYTLLDQSALDDVLPAARELGKSVVAVGVFNSGLLSRDRPAEGMRYDYQDAPPALVARARAIAEVCAAHGTTLPAAAIAFPRTHPSIINVTVGMRNTEQVARNVEIHREHIPEGLWDELRVQGLIRSDVPAESGQGRSSRCL
;
A
#
# COMPACT_ATOMS: atom_id res chain seq x y z
N MET A 1 19.41 -10.00 -19.99
CA MET A 1 19.74 -8.79 -19.19
C MET A 1 19.13 -8.97 -17.81
N THR A 2 19.90 -8.79 -16.74
CA THR A 2 19.37 -8.81 -15.38
C THR A 2 18.43 -7.60 -15.23
N PRO A 3 17.19 -7.76 -14.74
CA PRO A 3 16.28 -6.61 -14.55
C PRO A 3 16.93 -5.61 -13.59
N PRO A 4 16.75 -4.30 -13.82
CA PRO A 4 17.28 -3.28 -12.92
C PRO A 4 16.67 -3.46 -11.55
N THR A 5 17.52 -3.60 -10.54
CA THR A 5 17.12 -3.92 -9.16
C THR A 5 16.44 -2.71 -8.53
N ILE A 6 15.16 -2.85 -8.12
CA ILE A 6 14.50 -1.86 -7.26
C ILE A 6 15.13 -1.94 -5.87
N ARG A 7 15.62 -0.80 -5.35
CA ARG A 7 16.27 -0.72 -4.03
C ARG A 7 15.34 -1.29 -2.96
N ARG A 8 15.88 -2.07 -2.04
CA ARG A 8 15.16 -2.60 -0.88
C ARG A 8 15.44 -1.77 0.38
N ARG A 9 14.47 -1.72 1.27
CA ARG A 9 14.58 -1.12 2.60
C ARG A 9 13.97 -2.05 3.64
N ARG A 10 14.64 -2.14 4.77
CA ARG A 10 14.23 -3.01 5.89
C ARG A 10 13.08 -2.39 6.67
N ILE A 11 12.16 -3.22 7.14
CA ILE A 11 11.12 -2.85 8.09
C ILE A 11 11.74 -2.78 9.49
N ALA A 12 11.87 -1.58 10.06
CA ALA A 12 12.38 -1.38 11.42
C ALA A 12 13.54 -2.35 11.77
N ASP A 13 13.44 -3.03 12.90
CA ASP A 13 14.46 -4.00 13.37
C ASP A 13 14.18 -5.45 12.92
N THR A 14 13.24 -5.68 11.99
CA THR A 14 12.92 -7.01 11.48
C THR A 14 13.91 -7.46 10.38
N SER A 15 13.82 -8.72 9.96
CA SER A 15 14.58 -9.23 8.80
C SER A 15 13.90 -8.96 7.45
N VAL A 16 12.68 -8.41 7.46
CA VAL A 16 11.89 -8.22 6.23
C VAL A 16 12.34 -6.98 5.47
N GLU A 17 12.63 -7.15 4.18
CA GLU A 17 13.02 -6.06 3.29
C GLU A 17 12.04 -5.90 2.14
N LEU A 18 11.53 -4.67 1.94
CA LEU A 18 10.60 -4.33 0.86
C LEU A 18 11.31 -3.62 -0.29
N THR A 19 10.95 -3.96 -1.53
CA THR A 19 11.31 -3.12 -2.69
C THR A 19 10.64 -1.75 -2.55
N GLY A 20 11.30 -0.67 -2.99
CA GLY A 20 10.79 0.70 -2.89
C GLY A 20 9.44 0.93 -3.59
N LEU A 21 9.12 0.10 -4.60
CA LEU A 21 7.81 0.00 -5.24
C LEU A 21 7.21 -1.36 -4.92
N GLY A 22 5.93 -1.39 -4.50
CA GLY A 22 5.16 -2.60 -4.22
C GLY A 22 3.96 -2.77 -5.16
N PHE A 23 3.53 -4.01 -5.33
CA PHE A 23 2.34 -4.37 -6.09
C PHE A 23 1.12 -4.47 -5.17
N GLY A 24 0.18 -3.53 -5.31
CA GLY A 24 -1.11 -3.55 -4.60
C GLY A 24 -2.14 -4.39 -5.36
N ALA A 25 -2.55 -5.50 -4.78
CA ALA A 25 -3.38 -6.50 -5.46
C ALA A 25 -4.91 -6.28 -5.33
N SER A 26 -5.37 -5.18 -4.75
CA SER A 26 -6.81 -4.90 -4.63
C SER A 26 -7.52 -4.86 -6.00
N VAL A 27 -6.87 -4.28 -7.00
CA VAL A 27 -7.44 -4.13 -8.34
C VAL A 27 -7.54 -5.45 -9.10
N ILE A 28 -6.69 -6.43 -8.81
CA ILE A 28 -6.82 -7.78 -9.36
C ILE A 28 -7.87 -8.63 -8.58
N GLY A 29 -8.42 -8.12 -7.48
CA GLY A 29 -9.62 -8.61 -6.83
C GLY A 29 -10.91 -8.08 -7.45
N ASN A 30 -10.86 -7.48 -8.64
CA ASN A 30 -11.99 -6.86 -9.35
C ASN A 30 -12.52 -5.57 -8.68
N LEU A 31 -11.66 -4.78 -8.04
CA LEU A 31 -12.07 -3.48 -7.49
C LEU A 31 -12.64 -2.58 -8.59
N TYR A 32 -13.88 -2.12 -8.43
CA TYR A 32 -14.73 -1.28 -9.31
C TYR A 32 -15.06 -1.87 -10.68
N ARG A 33 -14.29 -2.79 -11.22
CA ARG A 33 -14.53 -3.45 -12.50
C ARG A 33 -13.87 -4.81 -12.56
N VAL A 34 -14.37 -5.67 -13.40
CA VAL A 34 -13.75 -6.97 -13.66
C VAL A 34 -12.36 -6.78 -14.25
N THR A 35 -11.39 -7.52 -13.72
CA THR A 35 -10.06 -7.74 -14.32
C THR A 35 -10.04 -9.17 -14.84
N PRO A 36 -9.81 -9.41 -16.14
CA PRO A 36 -9.63 -10.76 -16.66
C PRO A 36 -8.54 -11.53 -15.89
N ALA A 37 -8.70 -12.83 -15.76
CA ALA A 37 -7.74 -13.63 -15.00
C ALA A 37 -6.34 -13.61 -15.65
N GLU A 38 -6.29 -13.59 -16.96
CA GLU A 38 -5.06 -13.49 -17.75
C GLU A 38 -4.35 -12.15 -17.53
N ASP A 39 -5.09 -11.03 -17.54
CA ASP A 39 -4.53 -9.70 -17.26
C ASP A 39 -3.95 -9.63 -15.84
N ALA A 40 -4.63 -10.23 -14.87
CA ALA A 40 -4.14 -10.27 -13.50
C ALA A 40 -2.84 -11.09 -13.38
N ALA A 41 -2.78 -12.25 -14.04
CA ALA A 41 -1.60 -13.12 -14.05
C ALA A 41 -0.41 -12.44 -14.76
N THR A 42 -0.65 -11.85 -15.93
CA THR A 42 0.39 -11.16 -16.69
C THR A 42 0.88 -9.89 -15.98
N ALA A 43 0.00 -9.17 -15.25
CA ALA A 43 0.40 -8.04 -14.42
C ALA A 43 1.37 -8.47 -13.30
N ILE A 44 1.08 -9.56 -12.58
CA ILE A 44 1.95 -10.08 -11.52
C ILE A 44 3.28 -10.56 -12.11
N GLU A 45 3.23 -11.26 -13.25
CA GLU A 45 4.42 -11.74 -13.94
C GLU A 45 5.30 -10.58 -14.40
N THR A 46 4.72 -9.54 -15.00
CA THR A 46 5.44 -8.33 -15.40
C THR A 46 6.05 -7.62 -14.20
N ALA A 47 5.31 -7.51 -13.08
CA ALA A 47 5.83 -6.93 -11.84
C ALA A 47 7.06 -7.70 -11.33
N TRP A 48 7.02 -9.03 -11.42
CA TRP A 48 8.17 -9.87 -11.11
C TRP A 48 9.36 -9.61 -12.03
N GLN A 49 9.14 -9.57 -13.34
CA GLN A 49 10.17 -9.32 -14.34
C GLN A 49 10.81 -7.94 -14.20
N GLU A 50 10.01 -6.93 -13.80
CA GLU A 50 10.46 -5.57 -13.54
C GLU A 50 11.17 -5.38 -12.18
N GLY A 51 11.27 -6.42 -11.36
CA GLY A 51 12.03 -6.41 -10.12
C GLY A 51 11.21 -6.06 -8.88
N ILE A 52 9.89 -5.92 -8.96
CA ILE A 52 9.02 -5.81 -7.78
C ILE A 52 9.08 -7.12 -7.01
N ARG A 53 9.29 -7.03 -5.69
CA ARG A 53 9.40 -8.19 -4.79
C ARG A 53 8.56 -8.03 -3.53
N TYR A 54 7.71 -7.01 -3.46
CA TYR A 54 6.70 -6.85 -2.42
C TYR A 54 5.31 -6.82 -3.04
N PHE A 55 4.43 -7.70 -2.54
CA PHE A 55 3.06 -7.90 -3.03
C PHE A 55 2.10 -7.83 -1.84
N ASP A 56 1.14 -6.91 -1.89
CA ASP A 56 0.14 -6.73 -0.84
C ASP A 56 -1.23 -7.20 -1.30
N THR A 57 -1.89 -8.02 -0.47
CA THR A 57 -3.25 -8.50 -0.69
C THR A 57 -4.09 -8.45 0.60
N ALA A 58 -5.32 -8.93 0.55
CA ALA A 58 -6.21 -9.10 1.70
C ALA A 58 -7.37 -10.06 1.39
N PRO A 59 -7.95 -10.74 2.39
CA PRO A 59 -9.21 -11.49 2.26
C PRO A 59 -10.33 -10.62 1.70
N HIS A 60 -10.42 -9.39 2.16
CA HIS A 60 -11.38 -8.38 1.71
C HIS A 60 -11.38 -8.17 0.19
N TYR A 61 -10.23 -8.26 -0.47
CA TYR A 61 -10.08 -7.91 -1.88
C TYR A 61 -10.72 -8.94 -2.81
N GLY A 62 -11.97 -8.64 -3.20
CA GLY A 62 -12.77 -9.50 -4.04
C GLY A 62 -13.11 -10.83 -3.38
N LEU A 63 -13.39 -10.81 -2.04
CA LEU A 63 -13.76 -12.00 -1.28
C LEU A 63 -12.75 -13.15 -1.50
N GLY A 64 -11.46 -12.82 -1.33
CA GLY A 64 -10.34 -13.73 -1.50
C GLY A 64 -9.89 -13.98 -2.95
N LEU A 65 -10.53 -13.36 -3.96
CA LEU A 65 -10.13 -13.50 -5.36
C LEU A 65 -8.69 -13.01 -5.58
N SER A 66 -8.33 -11.88 -4.96
CA SER A 66 -6.98 -11.31 -5.04
C SER A 66 -5.92 -12.29 -4.51
N GLU A 67 -6.15 -12.89 -3.35
CA GLU A 67 -5.24 -13.88 -2.75
C GLU A 67 -5.06 -15.11 -3.65
N ARG A 68 -6.16 -15.67 -4.18
CA ARG A 68 -6.09 -16.80 -5.12
C ARG A 68 -5.28 -16.50 -6.36
N ARG A 69 -5.49 -15.32 -6.98
CA ARG A 69 -4.77 -14.89 -8.20
C ARG A 69 -3.29 -14.64 -7.92
N LEU A 70 -3.00 -13.96 -6.82
CA LEU A 70 -1.62 -13.69 -6.43
C LEU A 70 -0.86 -14.98 -6.16
N GLY A 71 -1.42 -15.87 -5.35
CA GLY A 71 -0.83 -17.14 -5.01
C GLY A 71 -0.64 -18.05 -6.23
N ALA A 72 -1.62 -18.13 -7.13
CA ALA A 72 -1.51 -18.92 -8.35
C ALA A 72 -0.28 -18.56 -9.21
N THR A 73 0.12 -17.28 -9.22
CA THR A 73 1.28 -16.80 -9.98
C THR A 73 2.59 -16.91 -9.19
N LEU A 74 2.57 -16.65 -7.88
CA LEU A 74 3.80 -16.55 -7.08
C LEU A 74 4.28 -17.89 -6.50
N ARG A 75 3.41 -18.88 -6.26
CA ARG A 75 3.78 -20.16 -5.63
C ARG A 75 4.85 -20.96 -6.36
N GLY A 76 5.05 -20.70 -7.67
CA GLY A 76 6.12 -21.32 -8.46
C GLY A 76 7.48 -20.61 -8.38
N ARG A 77 7.59 -19.52 -7.61
CA ARG A 77 8.81 -18.72 -7.45
C ARG A 77 9.56 -19.11 -6.18
N PRO A 78 10.89 -18.95 -6.14
CA PRO A 78 11.66 -19.15 -4.90
C PRO A 78 11.07 -18.30 -3.77
N ARG A 79 10.59 -18.97 -2.69
CA ARG A 79 9.78 -18.30 -1.64
C ARG A 79 10.54 -17.18 -0.93
N ASP A 80 11.84 -17.30 -0.78
CA ASP A 80 12.70 -16.28 -0.13
C ASP A 80 13.05 -15.11 -1.06
N ALA A 81 12.65 -15.16 -2.32
CA ALA A 81 12.93 -14.09 -3.28
C ALA A 81 11.93 -12.93 -3.20
N TYR A 82 10.79 -13.08 -2.52
CA TYR A 82 9.72 -12.09 -2.45
C TYR A 82 9.04 -12.03 -1.08
N VAL A 83 8.35 -10.94 -0.82
CA VAL A 83 7.58 -10.66 0.38
C VAL A 83 6.10 -10.55 0.02
N VAL A 84 5.25 -11.24 0.77
CA VAL A 84 3.79 -11.13 0.67
C VAL A 84 3.22 -10.63 1.97
N SER A 85 2.40 -9.59 1.90
CA SER A 85 1.54 -9.18 3.01
C SER A 85 0.09 -9.56 2.75
N SER A 86 -0.61 -9.96 3.80
CA SER A 86 -2.07 -10.04 3.83
C SER A 86 -2.60 -9.36 5.10
N LYS A 87 -3.92 -9.41 5.29
CA LYS A 87 -4.57 -8.68 6.36
C LYS A 87 -5.54 -9.58 7.12
N VAL A 88 -5.77 -9.26 8.40
CA VAL A 88 -6.69 -9.97 9.30
C VAL A 88 -7.72 -9.01 9.89
N GLY A 89 -8.76 -9.56 10.51
CA GLY A 89 -9.85 -8.79 11.14
C GLY A 89 -11.15 -8.77 10.33
N ARG A 90 -11.10 -9.17 9.04
CA ARG A 90 -12.28 -9.34 8.18
C ARG A 90 -12.32 -10.77 7.67
N LEU A 91 -12.89 -11.69 8.49
CA LEU A 91 -13.07 -13.08 8.09
C LEU A 91 -14.04 -13.20 6.91
N LEU A 92 -13.77 -14.12 6.01
CA LEU A 92 -14.71 -14.50 4.96
C LEU A 92 -15.54 -15.69 5.43
N VAL A 93 -16.84 -15.51 5.55
CA VAL A 93 -17.79 -16.54 5.96
C VAL A 93 -18.88 -16.69 4.89
N PRO A 94 -19.57 -17.85 4.81
CA PRO A 94 -20.68 -18.04 3.89
C PRO A 94 -21.73 -16.92 4.05
N ASN A 95 -22.24 -16.43 2.92
CA ASN A 95 -23.33 -15.47 2.91
C ASN A 95 -24.67 -16.23 2.78
N GLU A 96 -25.45 -16.25 3.83
CA GLU A 96 -26.76 -16.95 3.84
C GLU A 96 -27.80 -16.24 2.98
N GLN A 97 -27.58 -14.98 2.62
CA GLN A 97 -28.51 -14.15 1.85
C GLN A 97 -27.79 -13.42 0.70
N PRO A 98 -27.23 -14.17 -0.28
CA PRO A 98 -26.55 -13.55 -1.40
C PRO A 98 -27.51 -12.73 -2.26
N ARG A 99 -27.05 -11.54 -2.69
CA ARG A 99 -27.78 -10.62 -3.57
C ARG A 99 -27.26 -10.62 -4.99
N GLY A 100 -26.20 -11.40 -5.26
CA GLY A 100 -25.59 -11.61 -6.56
C GLY A 100 -24.21 -10.94 -6.74
N VAL A 101 -23.99 -9.74 -6.25
CA VAL A 101 -22.73 -8.99 -6.37
C VAL A 101 -22.37 -8.33 -5.04
N ASP A 102 -21.08 -8.36 -4.72
CA ASP A 102 -20.51 -7.71 -3.55
C ASP A 102 -20.81 -6.19 -3.53
N THR A 103 -21.18 -5.69 -2.35
CA THR A 103 -21.57 -4.28 -2.15
C THR A 103 -20.42 -3.37 -1.69
N GLU A 104 -19.23 -3.95 -1.43
CA GLU A 104 -18.07 -3.18 -0.94
C GLU A 104 -17.06 -2.83 -2.07
N GLY A 105 -17.58 -2.64 -3.28
CA GLY A 105 -16.83 -2.12 -4.42
C GLY A 105 -16.10 -3.16 -5.28
N PHE A 106 -16.23 -4.45 -4.97
CA PHE A 106 -15.63 -5.52 -5.78
C PHE A 106 -16.67 -6.19 -6.68
N VAL A 107 -16.37 -6.32 -7.97
CA VAL A 107 -17.25 -6.97 -8.94
C VAL A 107 -17.03 -8.49 -8.88
N VAL A 108 -17.54 -9.10 -7.84
CA VAL A 108 -17.52 -10.54 -7.56
C VAL A 108 -18.86 -10.99 -7.02
N ARG A 109 -19.15 -12.32 -7.12
CA ARG A 109 -20.34 -12.88 -6.47
C ARG A 109 -20.20 -12.77 -4.95
N ASP A 110 -21.30 -12.45 -4.27
CA ASP A 110 -21.39 -12.31 -2.82
C ASP A 110 -21.77 -13.61 -2.10
N ASP A 111 -21.27 -14.75 -2.58
CA ASP A 111 -21.45 -16.05 -1.93
C ASP A 111 -20.75 -16.10 -0.55
N LEU A 112 -19.80 -15.23 -0.34
CA LEU A 112 -19.14 -14.95 0.95
C LEU A 112 -19.45 -13.54 1.39
N ARG A 113 -19.40 -13.30 2.71
CA ARG A 113 -19.46 -11.98 3.33
C ARG A 113 -18.30 -11.77 4.29
N ARG A 114 -18.00 -10.53 4.61
CA ARG A 114 -17.01 -10.17 5.61
C ARG A 114 -17.66 -10.17 6.99
N GLN A 115 -16.94 -10.75 7.95
CA GLN A 115 -17.31 -10.71 9.36
C GLN A 115 -16.13 -10.16 10.15
N TRP A 116 -16.37 -9.09 10.90
CA TRP A 116 -15.35 -8.53 11.78
C TRP A 116 -15.03 -9.48 12.92
N ASP A 117 -13.74 -9.79 13.08
CA ASP A 117 -13.26 -10.62 14.18
C ASP A 117 -11.77 -10.34 14.41
N PHE A 118 -11.47 -9.51 15.41
CA PHE A 118 -10.12 -9.21 15.86
C PHE A 118 -9.73 -10.01 17.11
N SER A 119 -10.50 -11.05 17.46
CA SER A 119 -10.09 -11.99 18.51
C SER A 119 -8.82 -12.75 18.09
N ARG A 120 -8.13 -13.32 19.08
CA ARG A 120 -7.00 -14.22 18.83
C ARG A 120 -7.36 -15.33 17.85
N ASP A 121 -8.48 -16.00 18.07
CA ASP A 121 -8.94 -17.11 17.21
C ASP A 121 -9.35 -16.63 15.81
N GLY A 122 -9.93 -15.44 15.71
CA GLY A 122 -10.26 -14.80 14.44
C GLY A 122 -9.00 -14.51 13.61
N VAL A 123 -7.93 -14.01 14.26
CA VAL A 123 -6.63 -13.78 13.62
C VAL A 123 -6.04 -15.07 13.07
N LEU A 124 -5.98 -16.14 13.88
CA LEU A 124 -5.41 -17.43 13.48
C LEU A 124 -6.18 -18.03 12.31
N ARG A 125 -7.51 -18.09 12.40
CA ARG A 125 -8.38 -18.57 11.29
C ARG A 125 -8.21 -17.74 10.03
N SER A 126 -8.05 -16.43 10.15
CA SER A 126 -7.85 -15.54 8.99
C SER A 126 -6.54 -15.83 8.28
N ILE A 127 -5.44 -16.02 9.03
CA ILE A 127 -4.13 -16.37 8.47
C ILE A 127 -4.20 -17.73 7.76
N GLU A 128 -4.73 -18.75 8.44
CA GLU A 128 -4.87 -20.10 7.91
C GLU A 128 -5.66 -20.12 6.59
N ALA A 129 -6.83 -19.48 6.58
CA ALA A 129 -7.64 -19.34 5.37
C ALA A 129 -6.94 -18.51 4.26
N SER A 130 -6.10 -17.52 4.59
CA SER A 130 -5.29 -16.79 3.61
C SER A 130 -4.19 -17.66 3.01
N LEU A 131 -3.54 -18.50 3.82
CA LEU A 131 -2.55 -19.48 3.33
C LEU A 131 -3.21 -20.50 2.39
N GLU A 132 -4.40 -21.02 2.74
CA GLU A 132 -5.17 -21.90 1.86
C GLU A 132 -5.51 -21.24 0.52
N ARG A 133 -6.00 -19.99 0.53
CA ARG A 133 -6.39 -19.27 -0.69
C ARG A 133 -5.20 -18.92 -1.57
N THR A 134 -4.07 -18.54 -0.97
CA THR A 134 -2.84 -18.23 -1.71
C THR A 134 -2.09 -19.49 -2.15
N GLY A 135 -2.21 -20.59 -1.40
CA GLY A 135 -1.38 -21.79 -1.55
C GLY A 135 0.09 -21.54 -1.24
N LEU A 136 0.40 -20.52 -0.43
CA LEU A 136 1.74 -20.22 0.07
C LEU A 136 1.96 -20.88 1.43
N ASP A 137 3.21 -21.12 1.76
CA ASP A 137 3.62 -21.73 3.04
C ASP A 137 3.69 -20.74 4.20
N ARG A 138 3.81 -19.44 3.92
CA ARG A 138 3.86 -18.36 4.91
C ARG A 138 3.40 -17.02 4.35
N LEU A 139 2.98 -16.13 5.23
CA LEU A 139 2.87 -14.69 5.00
C LEU A 139 4.06 -14.01 5.68
N ASP A 140 4.67 -13.04 5.02
CA ASP A 140 5.83 -12.34 5.57
C ASP A 140 5.42 -11.17 6.46
N ILE A 141 4.30 -10.51 6.13
CA ILE A 141 3.74 -9.39 6.90
C ILE A 141 2.25 -9.60 7.08
N VAL A 142 1.75 -9.36 8.28
CA VAL A 142 0.31 -9.37 8.55
C VAL A 142 -0.13 -8.04 9.16
N TYR A 143 -1.11 -7.40 8.52
CA TYR A 143 -1.72 -6.16 9.01
C TYR A 143 -3.10 -6.42 9.61
N LEU A 144 -3.46 -5.69 10.65
CA LEU A 144 -4.85 -5.49 11.07
C LEU A 144 -5.53 -4.59 10.03
N HIS A 145 -6.67 -5.02 9.47
CA HIS A 145 -7.34 -4.34 8.35
C HIS A 145 -8.44 -3.42 8.84
N ASP A 146 -8.24 -2.11 8.74
CA ASP A 146 -9.19 -1.05 9.13
C ASP A 146 -9.86 -1.32 10.50
N PRO A 147 -9.09 -1.44 11.60
CA PRO A 147 -9.63 -1.73 12.92
C PRO A 147 -10.21 -0.47 13.61
N ASP A 148 -10.72 0.50 12.87
CA ASP A 148 -11.13 1.82 13.36
C ASP A 148 -12.09 1.74 14.53
N ASP A 149 -13.19 1.01 14.35
CA ASP A 149 -14.25 0.84 15.36
C ASP A 149 -13.97 -0.33 16.33
N HIS A 150 -12.82 -1.00 16.17
CA HIS A 150 -12.46 -2.22 16.89
C HIS A 150 -11.17 -2.10 17.70
N TRP A 151 -10.77 -0.87 18.06
CA TRP A 151 -9.50 -0.59 18.74
C TRP A 151 -9.19 -1.55 19.86
N ARG A 152 -10.13 -1.76 20.78
CA ARG A 152 -9.88 -2.56 21.99
C ARG A 152 -9.50 -3.98 21.61
N GLN A 153 -10.30 -4.66 20.82
CA GLN A 153 -10.04 -6.03 20.41
C GLN A 153 -8.78 -6.13 19.54
N ALA A 154 -8.62 -5.18 18.63
CA ALA A 154 -7.46 -5.12 17.75
C ALA A 154 -6.13 -4.94 18.50
N ALA A 155 -6.10 -4.07 19.52
CA ALA A 155 -4.90 -3.78 20.28
C ALA A 155 -4.61 -4.79 21.41
N GLU A 156 -5.67 -5.31 22.09
CA GLU A 156 -5.55 -6.14 23.29
C GLU A 156 -5.57 -7.65 22.99
N GLU A 157 -6.12 -8.07 21.81
CA GLU A 157 -6.19 -9.49 21.43
C GLU A 157 -5.45 -9.77 20.13
N ALA A 158 -5.80 -9.07 19.03
CA ALA A 158 -5.24 -9.37 17.71
C ALA A 158 -3.76 -9.05 17.61
N MET A 159 -3.32 -7.86 18.08
CA MET A 159 -1.91 -7.48 18.00
C MET A 159 -1.01 -8.39 18.86
N PRO A 160 -1.36 -8.76 20.10
CA PRO A 160 -0.62 -9.76 20.86
C PRO A 160 -0.55 -11.13 20.16
N ALA A 161 -1.64 -11.60 19.56
CA ALA A 161 -1.63 -12.85 18.79
C ALA A 161 -0.67 -12.81 17.59
N LEU A 162 -0.64 -11.69 16.86
CA LEU A 162 0.33 -11.48 15.79
C LEU A 162 1.77 -11.41 16.32
N ALA A 163 1.98 -10.76 17.48
CA ALA A 163 3.30 -10.67 18.10
C ALA A 163 3.84 -12.06 18.51
N GLU A 164 2.99 -12.93 19.06
CA GLU A 164 3.37 -14.32 19.35
C GLU A 164 3.82 -15.06 18.08
N LEU A 165 3.10 -14.92 16.95
CA LEU A 165 3.45 -15.56 15.68
C LEU A 165 4.76 -15.00 15.11
N ARG A 166 5.00 -13.68 15.24
CA ARG A 166 6.26 -13.05 14.83
C ARG A 166 7.43 -13.56 15.70
N ASP A 167 7.26 -13.61 17.00
CA ASP A 167 8.30 -14.03 17.95
C ASP A 167 8.63 -15.54 17.78
N GLN A 168 7.68 -16.33 17.28
CA GLN A 168 7.89 -17.73 16.86
C GLN A 168 8.50 -17.87 15.46
N GLY A 169 8.67 -16.77 14.71
CA GLY A 169 9.21 -16.78 13.35
C GLY A 169 8.21 -17.27 12.28
N VAL A 170 6.92 -17.37 12.60
CA VAL A 170 5.86 -17.76 11.65
C VAL A 170 5.56 -16.63 10.67
N ILE A 171 5.59 -15.39 11.14
CA ILE A 171 5.50 -14.16 10.33
C ILE A 171 6.69 -13.25 10.62
N GLY A 172 7.09 -12.43 9.64
CA GLY A 172 8.31 -11.62 9.74
C GLY A 172 8.09 -10.22 10.31
N ALA A 173 6.91 -9.61 10.09
CA ALA A 173 6.56 -8.29 10.60
C ALA A 173 5.04 -8.14 10.77
N ILE A 174 4.64 -7.26 11.69
CA ILE A 174 3.23 -7.05 12.06
C ILE A 174 2.88 -5.56 12.10
N GLY A 175 1.60 -5.25 11.86
CA GLY A 175 1.13 -3.88 11.95
C GLY A 175 -0.36 -3.68 11.73
N ALA A 176 -0.74 -2.46 11.35
CA ALA A 176 -2.10 -2.11 10.98
C ALA A 176 -2.12 -1.32 9.66
N GLY A 177 -3.18 -1.43 8.89
CA GLY A 177 -3.38 -0.71 7.63
C GLY A 177 -4.75 -0.05 7.57
N MET A 178 -4.78 1.28 7.35
CA MET A 178 -6.00 2.08 7.28
C MET A 178 -5.75 3.49 6.75
N ASN A 179 -6.83 4.26 6.62
CA ASN A 179 -6.78 5.68 6.22
C ASN A 179 -6.56 6.62 7.43
N GLN A 180 -6.96 6.26 8.64
CA GLN A 180 -6.91 7.13 9.82
C GLN A 180 -5.51 7.20 10.41
N SER A 181 -4.76 8.26 10.04
CA SER A 181 -3.36 8.44 10.44
C SER A 181 -3.17 8.53 11.95
N ALA A 182 -4.08 9.22 12.65
CA ALA A 182 -4.06 9.31 14.12
C ALA A 182 -4.18 7.93 14.81
N MET A 183 -5.01 7.04 14.26
CA MET A 183 -5.14 5.68 14.77
C MET A 183 -3.89 4.85 14.49
N LEU A 184 -3.28 5.00 13.31
CA LEU A 184 -1.98 4.36 13.01
C LEU A 184 -0.88 4.85 13.96
N ALA A 185 -0.84 6.16 14.28
CA ALA A 185 0.08 6.70 15.28
C ALA A 185 -0.15 6.06 16.67
N ARG A 186 -1.43 5.84 17.04
CA ARG A 186 -1.79 5.14 18.28
C ARG A 186 -1.32 3.70 18.27
N PHE A 187 -1.46 2.96 17.17
CA PHE A 187 -0.91 1.59 17.05
C PHE A 187 0.60 1.59 17.24
N LEU A 188 1.33 2.51 16.60
CA LEU A 188 2.79 2.60 16.78
C LEU A 188 3.21 2.89 18.22
N ARG A 189 2.46 3.74 18.95
CA ARG A 189 2.81 4.15 20.32
C ARG A 189 2.38 3.18 21.40
N GLN A 190 1.28 2.44 21.19
CA GLN A 190 0.62 1.66 22.23
C GLN A 190 0.67 0.14 21.99
N THR A 191 1.27 -0.31 20.89
CA THR A 191 1.38 -1.73 20.56
C THR A 191 2.79 -2.09 20.08
N THR A 192 2.99 -3.37 19.76
CA THR A 192 4.27 -3.89 19.25
C THR A 192 4.36 -3.88 17.72
N ALA A 193 3.59 -3.04 17.04
CA ALA A 193 3.63 -2.91 15.59
C ALA A 193 5.03 -2.53 15.08
N ASP A 194 5.49 -3.18 14.02
CA ASP A 194 6.77 -2.91 13.37
C ASP A 194 6.60 -1.92 12.22
N VAL A 195 5.45 -1.98 11.56
CA VAL A 195 5.15 -1.23 10.35
C VAL A 195 3.67 -0.87 10.31
N VAL A 196 3.34 0.27 9.71
CA VAL A 196 1.96 0.63 9.40
C VAL A 196 1.79 0.88 7.90
N MET A 197 0.59 0.57 7.38
CA MET A 197 0.21 0.85 6.01
C MET A 197 -0.74 2.05 5.99
N LEU A 198 -0.26 3.17 5.48
CA LEU A 198 -0.95 4.46 5.47
C LEU A 198 -1.60 4.70 4.10
N ALA A 199 -2.93 4.78 4.07
CA ALA A 199 -3.68 4.95 2.84
C ALA A 199 -4.11 6.40 2.61
N GLY A 200 -3.52 7.06 1.59
CA GLY A 200 -3.98 8.33 1.04
C GLY A 200 -3.77 9.57 1.91
N ARG A 201 -3.02 9.52 3.02
CA ARG A 201 -2.83 10.64 3.96
C ARG A 201 -1.41 11.22 3.95
N TYR A 202 -0.53 10.72 3.06
CA TYR A 202 0.72 11.39 2.72
C TYR A 202 0.94 11.32 1.22
N THR A 203 0.31 12.24 0.52
CA THR A 203 0.25 12.38 -0.94
C THR A 203 0.42 13.84 -1.34
N LEU A 204 0.52 14.15 -2.62
CA LEU A 204 0.54 15.55 -3.10
C LEU A 204 -0.72 16.35 -2.70
N LEU A 205 -1.85 15.67 -2.45
CA LEU A 205 -3.12 16.34 -2.09
C LEU A 205 -3.44 16.28 -0.58
N ASP A 206 -2.81 15.39 0.17
CA ASP A 206 -3.07 15.24 1.60
C ASP A 206 -1.75 14.94 2.32
N GLN A 207 -1.38 15.76 3.27
CA GLN A 207 -0.18 15.59 4.10
C GLN A 207 -0.53 15.56 5.60
N SER A 208 -1.78 15.21 5.94
CA SER A 208 -2.24 15.14 7.34
C SER A 208 -1.43 14.16 8.21
N ALA A 209 -0.83 13.15 7.62
CA ALA A 209 0.06 12.22 8.31
C ALA A 209 1.29 12.88 8.96
N LEU A 210 1.66 14.11 8.57
CA LEU A 210 2.72 14.89 9.22
C LEU A 210 2.36 15.33 10.64
N ASP A 211 1.07 15.33 10.99
CA ASP A 211 0.60 15.78 12.29
C ASP A 211 0.69 14.68 13.36
N ASP A 212 0.77 13.40 12.95
CA ASP A 212 0.63 12.26 13.88
C ASP A 212 1.50 11.04 13.53
N VAL A 213 1.16 10.25 12.51
CA VAL A 213 1.78 8.93 12.26
C VAL A 213 3.24 9.03 11.80
N LEU A 214 3.58 10.03 10.99
CA LEU A 214 4.96 10.16 10.50
C LEU A 214 5.94 10.62 11.59
N PRO A 215 5.60 11.61 12.45
CA PRO A 215 6.38 11.90 13.64
C PRO A 215 6.51 10.71 14.60
N ALA A 216 5.41 9.98 14.85
CA ALA A 216 5.45 8.78 15.69
C ALA A 216 6.35 7.69 15.11
N ALA A 217 6.26 7.42 13.82
CA ALA A 217 7.11 6.44 13.16
C ALA A 217 8.59 6.81 13.22
N ARG A 218 8.92 8.09 13.05
CA ARG A 218 10.30 8.58 13.15
C ARG A 218 10.85 8.47 14.58
N GLU A 219 10.07 8.90 15.56
CA GLU A 219 10.43 8.87 16.99
C GLU A 219 10.72 7.43 17.46
N LEU A 220 9.88 6.48 17.03
CA LEU A 220 9.94 5.09 17.47
C LEU A 220 10.79 4.19 16.56
N GLY A 221 11.42 4.74 15.52
CA GLY A 221 12.19 3.95 14.54
C GLY A 221 11.33 2.96 13.72
N LYS A 222 10.04 3.22 13.60
CA LYS A 222 9.08 2.34 12.89
C LYS A 222 8.96 2.69 11.41
N SER A 223 8.47 1.74 10.62
CA SER A 223 8.36 1.87 9.19
C SER A 223 6.94 2.18 8.73
N VAL A 224 6.82 2.88 7.60
CA VAL A 224 5.54 3.18 6.97
C VAL A 224 5.57 2.69 5.51
N VAL A 225 4.52 1.99 5.10
CA VAL A 225 4.19 1.68 3.71
C VAL A 225 3.12 2.66 3.25
N ALA A 226 3.42 3.46 2.23
CA ALA A 226 2.45 4.40 1.66
C ALA A 226 1.64 3.74 0.56
N VAL A 227 0.31 3.78 0.68
CA VAL A 227 -0.63 3.28 -0.33
C VAL A 227 -1.65 4.36 -0.68
N GLY A 228 -2.41 4.16 -1.76
CA GLY A 228 -3.41 5.15 -2.18
C GLY A 228 -2.81 6.47 -2.66
N VAL A 229 -1.55 6.48 -3.08
CA VAL A 229 -0.79 7.69 -3.43
C VAL A 229 -1.35 8.44 -4.64
N PHE A 230 -2.16 7.79 -5.45
CA PHE A 230 -2.89 8.42 -6.55
C PHE A 230 -4.27 8.98 -6.15
N ASN A 231 -4.65 8.95 -4.86
CA ASN A 231 -5.92 9.45 -4.33
C ASN A 231 -7.12 9.02 -5.19
N SER A 232 -7.43 7.72 -5.18
CA SER A 232 -8.51 7.10 -5.98
C SER A 232 -8.36 7.31 -7.51
N GLY A 233 -7.15 7.63 -7.97
CA GLY A 233 -6.81 7.82 -9.37
C GLY A 233 -6.71 9.29 -9.81
N LEU A 234 -7.06 10.27 -8.98
CA LEU A 234 -7.01 11.69 -9.32
C LEU A 234 -5.60 12.15 -9.75
N LEU A 235 -4.54 11.58 -9.14
CA LEU A 235 -3.14 11.86 -9.47
C LEU A 235 -2.51 10.87 -10.45
N SER A 236 -3.30 9.95 -11.04
CA SER A 236 -2.76 8.91 -11.94
C SER A 236 -2.61 9.34 -13.40
N ARG A 237 -2.94 10.59 -13.73
CA ARG A 237 -2.92 11.17 -15.09
C ARG A 237 -2.31 12.55 -15.07
N ASP A 238 -1.65 12.93 -16.17
CA ASP A 238 -1.03 14.25 -16.31
C ASP A 238 -2.05 15.40 -16.31
N ARG A 239 -3.30 15.12 -16.67
CA ARG A 239 -4.39 16.10 -16.69
C ARG A 239 -5.57 15.61 -15.86
N PRO A 240 -5.66 15.98 -14.58
CA PRO A 240 -6.82 15.68 -13.74
C PRO A 240 -8.10 16.30 -14.31
N ALA A 241 -9.20 15.53 -14.33
CA ALA A 241 -10.47 15.93 -14.91
C ALA A 241 -11.60 15.89 -13.87
N GLU A 242 -12.69 16.62 -14.15
CA GLU A 242 -13.93 16.48 -13.39
C GLU A 242 -14.51 15.08 -13.52
N GLY A 243 -15.27 14.63 -12.52
CA GLY A 243 -15.82 13.28 -12.47
C GLY A 243 -14.81 12.21 -12.05
N MET A 244 -13.56 12.57 -11.74
CA MET A 244 -12.62 11.66 -11.10
C MET A 244 -12.92 11.52 -9.61
N ARG A 245 -12.42 10.42 -9.02
CA ARG A 245 -12.67 10.12 -7.60
C ARG A 245 -11.54 10.61 -6.70
N TYR A 246 -11.93 10.94 -5.48
CA TYR A 246 -11.06 11.17 -4.33
C TYR A 246 -11.69 10.53 -3.10
N ASP A 247 -10.92 9.81 -2.31
CA ASP A 247 -11.40 9.13 -1.07
C ASP A 247 -12.68 8.29 -1.32
N TYR A 248 -12.68 7.54 -2.46
CA TYR A 248 -13.78 6.67 -2.91
C TYR A 248 -15.08 7.38 -3.34
N GLN A 249 -15.12 8.72 -3.31
CA GLN A 249 -16.24 9.57 -3.73
C GLN A 249 -15.85 10.43 -4.93
N ASP A 250 -16.77 11.20 -5.47
CA ASP A 250 -16.47 12.19 -6.49
C ASP A 250 -15.55 13.28 -5.92
N ALA A 251 -14.49 13.60 -6.66
CA ALA A 251 -13.51 14.59 -6.21
C ALA A 251 -14.12 15.99 -6.14
N PRO A 252 -14.03 16.70 -5.00
CA PRO A 252 -14.43 18.10 -4.91
C PRO A 252 -13.72 18.96 -5.98
N PRO A 253 -14.41 19.92 -6.61
CA PRO A 253 -13.81 20.79 -7.65
C PRO A 253 -12.51 21.48 -7.20
N ALA A 254 -12.43 21.90 -5.94
CA ALA A 254 -11.23 22.50 -5.37
C ALA A 254 -10.02 21.56 -5.37
N LEU A 255 -10.21 20.27 -5.11
CA LEU A 255 -9.13 19.28 -5.17
C LEU A 255 -8.71 18.99 -6.61
N VAL A 256 -9.66 18.96 -7.56
CA VAL A 256 -9.34 18.84 -8.99
C VAL A 256 -8.52 20.04 -9.46
N ALA A 257 -8.91 21.25 -9.07
CA ALA A 257 -8.17 22.48 -9.39
C ALA A 257 -6.74 22.44 -8.81
N ARG A 258 -6.58 22.02 -7.54
CA ARG A 258 -5.28 21.87 -6.91
C ARG A 258 -4.42 20.81 -7.60
N ALA A 259 -4.99 19.67 -7.97
CA ALA A 259 -4.28 18.63 -8.72
C ALA A 259 -3.81 19.14 -10.10
N ARG A 260 -4.60 19.98 -10.79
CA ARG A 260 -4.21 20.62 -12.04
C ARG A 260 -3.04 21.60 -11.84
N ALA A 261 -3.11 22.45 -10.81
CA ALA A 261 -2.01 23.39 -10.49
C ALA A 261 -0.71 22.63 -10.19
N ILE A 262 -0.77 21.53 -9.43
CA ILE A 262 0.40 20.66 -9.19
C ILE A 262 0.91 20.06 -10.51
N ALA A 263 0.02 19.62 -11.42
CA ALA A 263 0.42 19.09 -12.72
C ALA A 263 1.12 20.12 -13.59
N GLU A 264 0.69 21.39 -13.55
CA GLU A 264 1.35 22.51 -14.26
C GLU A 264 2.77 22.75 -13.74
N VAL A 265 2.96 22.75 -12.42
CA VAL A 265 4.30 22.86 -11.81
C VAL A 265 5.16 21.65 -12.20
N CYS A 266 4.64 20.42 -12.14
CA CYS A 266 5.37 19.23 -12.58
C CYS A 266 5.84 19.37 -14.05
N ALA A 267 4.93 19.79 -14.95
CA ALA A 267 5.26 19.99 -16.36
C ALA A 267 6.33 21.08 -16.58
N ALA A 268 6.27 22.19 -15.83
CA ALA A 268 7.29 23.23 -15.87
C ALA A 268 8.67 22.74 -15.44
N HIS A 269 8.72 21.76 -14.55
CA HIS A 269 9.95 21.07 -14.12
C HIS A 269 10.34 19.88 -15.00
N GLY A 270 9.62 19.60 -16.09
CA GLY A 270 9.94 18.51 -17.02
C GLY A 270 9.62 17.10 -16.48
N THR A 271 8.73 16.98 -15.51
CA THR A 271 8.21 15.71 -15.00
C THR A 271 6.69 15.61 -15.11
N THR A 272 6.11 14.49 -14.73
CA THR A 272 4.67 14.24 -14.80
C THR A 272 4.03 14.22 -13.41
N LEU A 273 2.73 14.53 -13.32
CA LEU A 273 1.98 14.43 -12.08
C LEU A 273 2.04 13.00 -11.47
N PRO A 274 1.86 11.91 -12.24
CA PRO A 274 1.97 10.56 -11.69
C PRO A 274 3.38 10.21 -11.18
N ALA A 275 4.44 10.69 -11.84
CA ALA A 275 5.81 10.48 -11.37
C ALA A 275 6.06 11.20 -10.05
N ALA A 276 5.65 12.46 -9.95
CA ALA A 276 5.70 13.22 -8.70
C ALA A 276 4.86 12.56 -7.60
N ALA A 277 3.67 12.02 -7.90
CA ALA A 277 2.80 11.36 -6.93
C ALA A 277 3.41 10.06 -6.35
N ILE A 278 4.12 9.27 -7.16
CA ILE A 278 4.85 8.07 -6.66
C ILE A 278 6.11 8.49 -5.88
N ALA A 279 6.77 9.56 -6.28
CA ALA A 279 8.00 10.01 -5.65
C ALA A 279 7.75 10.71 -4.30
N PHE A 280 6.67 11.50 -4.20
CA PHE A 280 6.38 12.35 -3.05
C PHE A 280 6.46 11.63 -1.70
N PRO A 281 5.86 10.45 -1.48
CA PRO A 281 5.94 9.79 -0.18
C PRO A 281 7.36 9.51 0.29
N ARG A 282 8.31 9.31 -0.64
CA ARG A 282 9.71 9.03 -0.33
C ARG A 282 10.48 10.23 0.23
N THR A 283 9.87 11.44 0.22
CA THR A 283 10.43 12.62 0.90
C THR A 283 10.52 12.43 2.41
N HIS A 284 9.66 11.57 3.00
CA HIS A 284 9.72 11.27 4.42
C HIS A 284 10.56 10.01 4.71
N PRO A 285 11.55 10.07 5.62
CA PRO A 285 12.50 8.97 5.86
C PRO A 285 11.88 7.69 6.40
N SER A 286 10.77 7.77 7.16
CA SER A 286 10.07 6.59 7.69
C SER A 286 9.27 5.83 6.63
N ILE A 287 9.00 6.43 5.46
CA ILE A 287 8.31 5.74 4.36
C ILE A 287 9.34 4.93 3.59
N ILE A 288 9.22 3.61 3.67
CA ILE A 288 10.17 2.66 3.10
C ILE A 288 9.70 2.05 1.77
N ASN A 289 8.40 2.15 1.47
CA ASN A 289 7.80 1.58 0.28
C ASN A 289 6.60 2.41 -0.16
N VAL A 290 6.37 2.45 -1.46
CA VAL A 290 5.14 2.96 -2.08
C VAL A 290 4.47 1.80 -2.82
N THR A 291 3.29 1.38 -2.37
CA THR A 291 2.54 0.30 -3.01
C THR A 291 1.37 0.87 -3.80
N VAL A 292 1.32 0.54 -5.10
CA VAL A 292 0.29 1.01 -6.02
C VAL A 292 -0.47 -0.14 -6.66
N GLY A 293 -1.76 0.08 -6.90
CA GLY A 293 -2.61 -0.86 -7.62
C GLY A 293 -2.24 -0.95 -9.10
N MET A 294 -2.01 -2.15 -9.61
CA MET A 294 -1.65 -2.41 -11.00
C MET A 294 -2.49 -3.57 -11.54
N ARG A 295 -3.25 -3.32 -12.59
CA ARG A 295 -4.28 -4.25 -13.10
C ARG A 295 -3.82 -5.07 -14.30
N ASN A 296 -2.91 -4.51 -15.10
CA ASN A 296 -2.42 -5.09 -16.34
C ASN A 296 -0.95 -4.74 -16.57
N THR A 297 -0.35 -5.35 -17.57
CA THR A 297 1.06 -5.15 -17.96
C THR A 297 1.42 -3.70 -18.21
N GLU A 298 0.58 -2.93 -18.89
CA GLU A 298 0.84 -1.53 -19.22
C GLU A 298 0.95 -0.66 -17.96
N GLN A 299 0.05 -0.86 -16.99
CA GLN A 299 0.10 -0.14 -15.71
C GLN A 299 1.35 -0.52 -14.90
N VAL A 300 1.77 -1.78 -14.93
CA VAL A 300 3.01 -2.20 -14.28
C VAL A 300 4.21 -1.52 -14.90
N ALA A 301 4.36 -1.62 -16.22
CA ALA A 301 5.47 -1.04 -16.96
C ALA A 301 5.57 0.48 -16.71
N ARG A 302 4.44 1.19 -16.86
CA ARG A 302 4.37 2.64 -16.60
C ARG A 302 4.73 3.00 -15.16
N ASN A 303 4.17 2.31 -14.16
CA ASN A 303 4.45 2.63 -12.76
C ASN A 303 5.90 2.35 -12.38
N VAL A 304 6.52 1.34 -12.96
CA VAL A 304 7.94 1.07 -12.78
C VAL A 304 8.81 2.13 -13.46
N GLU A 305 8.45 2.54 -14.68
CA GLU A 305 9.13 3.61 -15.40
C GLU A 305 9.15 4.90 -14.60
N ILE A 306 7.96 5.41 -14.19
CA ILE A 306 7.85 6.65 -13.41
C ILE A 306 8.45 6.53 -12.01
N HIS A 307 8.47 5.33 -11.41
CA HIS A 307 9.17 5.13 -10.14
C HIS A 307 10.70 5.28 -10.26
N ARG A 308 11.25 4.96 -11.42
CA ARG A 308 12.69 5.10 -11.74
C ARG A 308 13.05 6.51 -12.19
N GLU A 309 12.07 7.31 -12.54
CA GLU A 309 12.28 8.69 -12.99
C GLU A 309 12.93 9.53 -11.89
N HIS A 310 13.92 10.31 -12.28
CA HIS A 310 14.51 11.29 -11.39
C HIS A 310 13.61 12.52 -11.30
N ILE A 311 13.17 12.85 -10.11
CA ILE A 311 12.38 14.06 -9.88
C ILE A 311 13.31 15.25 -9.83
N PRO A 312 13.09 16.31 -10.63
CA PRO A 312 13.95 17.48 -10.69
C PRO A 312 14.11 18.17 -9.33
N GLU A 313 15.36 18.59 -9.04
CA GLU A 313 15.63 19.40 -7.87
C GLU A 313 14.80 20.70 -7.94
N GLY A 314 14.26 21.11 -6.82
CA GLY A 314 13.43 22.33 -6.73
C GLY A 314 11.93 22.11 -6.95
N LEU A 315 11.46 20.98 -7.49
CA LEU A 315 10.02 20.73 -7.64
C LEU A 315 9.28 20.87 -6.30
N TRP A 316 9.79 20.23 -5.25
CA TRP A 316 9.16 20.28 -3.93
C TRP A 316 9.21 21.67 -3.32
N ASP A 317 10.27 22.43 -3.57
CA ASP A 317 10.42 23.82 -3.09
C ASP A 317 9.40 24.73 -3.76
N GLU A 318 9.21 24.61 -5.07
CA GLU A 318 8.22 25.40 -5.79
C GLU A 318 6.79 25.06 -5.35
N LEU A 319 6.47 23.77 -5.17
CA LEU A 319 5.15 23.34 -4.66
C LEU A 319 4.88 23.90 -3.25
N ARG A 320 5.92 23.99 -2.36
CA ARG A 320 5.80 24.65 -1.05
C ARG A 320 5.57 26.15 -1.18
N VAL A 321 6.35 26.84 -2.01
CA VAL A 321 6.24 28.30 -2.23
C VAL A 321 4.87 28.67 -2.76
N GLN A 322 4.31 27.87 -3.66
CA GLN A 322 2.95 28.07 -4.20
C GLN A 322 1.84 27.60 -3.24
N GLY A 323 2.15 27.05 -2.07
CA GLY A 323 1.18 26.54 -1.11
C GLY A 323 0.40 25.31 -1.61
N LEU A 324 0.92 24.61 -2.60
CA LEU A 324 0.33 23.40 -3.18
C LEU A 324 0.60 22.16 -2.34
N ILE A 325 1.68 22.15 -1.56
CA ILE A 325 1.97 21.22 -0.48
C ILE A 325 2.33 22.00 0.79
N ARG A 326 2.27 21.34 1.95
CA ARG A 326 2.62 21.96 3.25
C ARG A 326 4.10 22.37 3.27
N SER A 327 4.39 23.45 3.99
CA SER A 327 5.75 23.99 4.13
C SER A 327 6.67 23.10 4.97
N ASP A 328 6.12 22.25 5.84
CA ASP A 328 6.84 21.31 6.71
C ASP A 328 7.05 19.92 6.09
N VAL A 329 6.67 19.69 4.83
CA VAL A 329 7.09 18.51 4.07
C VAL A 329 8.62 18.48 4.04
N PRO A 330 9.29 17.39 4.45
CA PRO A 330 10.74 17.33 4.44
C PRO A 330 11.33 17.63 3.06
N ALA A 331 12.43 18.34 3.03
CA ALA A 331 13.27 18.39 1.84
C ALA A 331 13.77 16.97 1.55
N GLU A 332 13.94 16.62 0.28
CA GLU A 332 14.44 15.28 -0.08
C GLU A 332 15.64 14.92 0.79
N SER A 333 15.52 13.87 1.60
CA SER A 333 16.66 13.33 2.33
C SER A 333 17.64 12.86 1.27
N GLY A 334 18.77 13.55 1.09
CA GLY A 334 19.80 13.30 0.09
C GLY A 334 20.36 11.88 0.18
N GLN A 335 19.61 10.93 -0.30
CA GLN A 335 19.99 9.53 -0.42
C GLN A 335 20.69 9.29 -1.79
N GLY A 336 21.74 10.02 -2.07
CA GLY A 336 22.48 9.91 -3.32
C GLY A 336 23.85 10.57 -3.35
N ARG A 337 24.26 11.22 -2.29
CA ARG A 337 25.67 11.64 -2.20
C ARG A 337 26.51 10.45 -1.76
N SER A 338 26.83 9.56 -2.73
CA SER A 338 28.05 8.74 -2.66
C SER A 338 29.20 9.72 -2.35
N SER A 339 29.72 9.65 -1.14
CA SER A 339 31.02 10.24 -0.82
C SER A 339 32.06 9.61 -1.75
N ARG A 340 32.34 10.28 -2.86
CA ARG A 340 33.63 10.14 -3.51
C ARG A 340 34.62 10.78 -2.54
N CYS A 341 35.15 9.97 -1.63
CA CYS A 341 36.42 10.29 -1.00
C CYS A 341 37.50 10.20 -2.07
N LEU A 342 38.27 11.26 -2.16
CA LEU A 342 39.54 11.40 -2.87
C LEU A 342 40.52 10.33 -2.36
#